data_ded6106288c2bb8862720b66bce56616
#
_entry.id   ded6106288c2bb8862720b66bce56616
#
_cell.length_a   1.000
_cell.length_b   1.000
_cell.length_c   1.000
_cell.angle_alpha   90.00
_cell.angle_beta   90.00
_cell.angle_gamma   90.00
#
_symmetry.space_group_name_H-M   'P 1'
#
loop_
_entity.id
_entity.type
_entity.pdbx_description
1 polymer ?
#
loop_
_entity_poly.entity_id
_entity_poly.type
_entity_poly.pdbx_seq_one_letter_code
_entity_poly.pdbx_strand_id
1 'polypeptide(L)'
;MNEKLKYLTLFVIGMMLSLGMNAQSVKSISGTVTDDQGEAVISGTVKVKNGSTGTITDINGKYTLSVPSNATLVFSYIGYITQEFKVSELKSNVLNVVLQSDTKALDEVVVVGYGQQKKASVVGAITQTSGKTLERAGVNNLGAALTGNLPGVITSSSTGMPGAEDPKIIIRTQSSWNNSEPLVLVDGIEREMSSVDISSVENISVLKDASATAVYGVKGANGVILITTKRGKEGKANVQIKANMTAKVVSKLPEKYDAYDTFYLMNNSIEREAALNPAGWANYTPAAIIDKYRHPANAEEWDRYPNVDWEKELFKKVAMSYNTSVNVSGGTKVVNYFAAVDFVNEGDLFKSFENGRGYNSGFGYNRINVRSNLDFHLTKTTKFSTNLFGSN
;
A
#
# COMPACT_ATOMS: atom_id res chain seq x y z
N MET A 1 50.27 41.32 -19.94
CA MET A 1 50.46 40.50 -18.74
C MET A 1 51.51 39.46 -19.04
N ASN A 2 52.73 39.63 -18.43
CA ASN A 2 53.91 38.89 -18.79
C ASN A 2 53.73 37.38 -18.67
N GLU A 3 54.19 36.62 -19.64
CA GLU A 3 54.13 35.14 -19.61
C GLU A 3 54.72 34.55 -18.37
N LYS A 4 55.76 35.09 -17.83
CA LYS A 4 56.40 34.69 -16.56
C LYS A 4 55.44 34.83 -15.36
N LEU A 5 54.50 35.77 -15.38
CA LEU A 5 53.54 35.96 -14.30
C LEU A 5 52.41 34.89 -14.37
N LYS A 6 52.08 34.41 -15.57
CA LYS A 6 51.16 33.29 -15.74
C LYS A 6 51.70 31.97 -15.21
N TYR A 7 52.97 31.69 -15.45
CA TYR A 7 53.61 30.48 -14.88
C TYR A 7 53.79 30.55 -13.40
N LEU A 8 54.04 31.74 -12.84
CA LEU A 8 54.14 31.93 -11.38
C LEU A 8 52.76 31.74 -10.71
N THR A 9 51.68 32.26 -11.31
CA THR A 9 50.31 32.05 -10.76
C THR A 9 49.87 30.63 -10.88
N LEU A 10 50.15 29.91 -11.98
CA LEU A 10 49.87 28.47 -12.13
C LEU A 10 50.66 27.62 -11.11
N PHE A 11 51.90 27.97 -10.85
CA PHE A 11 52.74 27.29 -9.84
C PHE A 11 52.21 27.50 -8.39
N VAL A 12 51.81 28.73 -8.07
CA VAL A 12 51.20 29.02 -6.74
C VAL A 12 49.83 28.35 -6.58
N ILE A 13 48.99 28.28 -7.64
CA ILE A 13 47.74 27.55 -7.61
C ILE A 13 47.99 26.04 -7.47
N GLY A 14 48.99 25.49 -8.18
CA GLY A 14 49.38 24.09 -8.03
C GLY A 14 49.90 23.76 -6.63
N MET A 15 50.64 24.66 -6.03
CA MET A 15 51.16 24.51 -4.65
C MET A 15 50.05 24.64 -3.58
N MET A 16 49.03 25.49 -3.79
CA MET A 16 47.84 25.57 -2.92
C MET A 16 46.92 24.35 -3.04
N LEU A 17 46.80 23.73 -4.20
CA LEU A 17 46.02 22.51 -4.40
C LEU A 17 46.70 21.27 -3.76
N SER A 18 48.01 21.26 -3.59
CA SER A 18 48.74 20.14 -2.94
C SER A 18 48.68 20.15 -1.41
N LEU A 19 48.30 21.27 -0.77
CA LEU A 19 48.20 21.39 0.68
C LEU A 19 46.86 20.88 1.27
N GLY A 20 45.90 20.46 0.41
CA GLY A 20 44.55 19.98 0.82
C GLY A 20 44.40 18.46 1.01
N MET A 21 45.42 17.66 0.76
CA MET A 21 45.36 16.21 1.00
C MET A 21 45.57 15.90 2.48
N ASN A 22 44.53 16.07 3.30
CA ASN A 22 44.49 15.44 4.60
C ASN A 22 44.45 13.92 4.38
N ALA A 23 45.55 13.22 4.58
CA ALA A 23 45.63 11.79 4.69
C ALA A 23 44.75 11.35 5.87
N GLN A 24 43.52 10.91 5.61
CA GLN A 24 42.68 10.34 6.66
C GLN A 24 43.42 9.13 7.24
N SER A 25 43.74 9.18 8.52
CA SER A 25 44.37 8.06 9.22
C SER A 25 43.35 6.88 9.22
N VAL A 26 43.73 5.81 8.55
CA VAL A 26 42.96 4.59 8.52
C VAL A 26 43.36 3.72 9.72
N LYS A 27 42.37 3.26 10.49
CA LYS A 27 42.57 2.28 11.57
C LYS A 27 41.96 0.94 11.15
N SER A 28 42.68 -0.14 11.42
CA SER A 28 42.18 -1.50 11.31
C SER A 28 41.52 -1.89 12.62
N ILE A 29 40.17 -2.04 12.60
CA ILE A 29 39.42 -2.46 13.78
C ILE A 29 39.04 -3.93 13.60
N SER A 30 39.27 -4.73 14.64
CA SER A 30 38.92 -6.15 14.70
C SER A 30 38.19 -6.46 16.00
N GLY A 31 37.51 -7.57 16.06
CA GLY A 31 36.80 -8.01 17.26
C GLY A 31 35.88 -9.18 17.00
N THR A 32 35.08 -9.50 17.99
CA THR A 32 34.09 -10.59 17.92
C THR A 32 32.72 -10.02 18.21
N VAL A 33 31.71 -10.46 17.45
CA VAL A 33 30.30 -10.16 17.67
C VAL A 33 29.62 -11.39 18.23
N THR A 34 29.05 -11.26 19.41
CA THR A 34 28.27 -12.31 20.08
C THR A 34 26.85 -11.81 20.36
N ASP A 35 25.96 -12.73 20.63
CA ASP A 35 24.62 -12.40 21.14
C ASP A 35 24.61 -12.27 22.67
N ASP A 36 23.43 -12.03 23.24
CA ASP A 36 23.18 -11.91 24.68
C ASP A 36 23.34 -13.22 25.47
N GLN A 37 23.45 -14.37 24.78
CA GLN A 37 23.73 -15.68 25.34
C GLN A 37 25.21 -16.06 25.24
N GLY A 38 26.02 -15.22 24.56
CA GLY A 38 27.44 -15.45 24.34
C GLY A 38 27.76 -16.29 23.11
N GLU A 39 26.75 -16.62 22.27
CA GLU A 39 26.97 -17.33 21.03
C GLU A 39 27.51 -16.40 19.92
N ALA A 40 28.34 -16.94 19.04
CA ALA A 40 28.92 -16.18 17.94
C ALA A 40 27.86 -15.79 16.89
N VAL A 41 27.75 -14.50 16.56
CA VAL A 41 26.86 -14.01 15.50
C VAL A 41 27.54 -14.24 14.15
N ILE A 42 27.09 -15.24 13.38
CA ILE A 42 27.59 -15.62 12.07
C ILE A 42 26.95 -14.76 10.99
N SER A 43 27.72 -14.24 10.02
CA SER A 43 27.25 -13.38 8.92
C SER A 43 26.59 -12.08 9.40
N GLY A 44 26.88 -11.61 10.61
CA GLY A 44 26.50 -10.29 11.11
C GLY A 44 27.16 -9.19 10.26
N THR A 45 26.44 -8.15 9.94
CA THR A 45 26.94 -7.04 9.11
C THR A 45 27.62 -5.99 9.97
N VAL A 46 28.86 -5.63 9.61
CA VAL A 46 29.65 -4.54 10.20
C VAL A 46 29.96 -3.54 9.10
N LYS A 47 29.44 -2.33 9.16
CA LYS A 47 29.63 -1.31 8.12
C LYS A 47 29.90 0.08 8.69
N VAL A 48 30.50 0.93 7.87
CA VAL A 48 30.65 2.36 8.19
C VAL A 48 29.31 3.06 7.95
N LYS A 49 28.85 3.84 8.91
CA LYS A 49 27.65 4.66 8.80
C LYS A 49 27.80 5.64 7.64
N ASN A 50 26.81 5.67 6.73
CA ASN A 50 26.82 6.50 5.52
C ASN A 50 28.01 6.28 4.56
N GLY A 51 28.70 5.12 4.67
CA GLY A 51 29.78 4.72 3.77
C GLY A 51 29.49 3.41 3.05
N SER A 52 30.29 3.10 2.02
CA SER A 52 30.22 1.84 1.27
C SER A 52 31.12 0.74 1.86
N THR A 53 31.97 1.07 2.83
CA THR A 53 32.92 0.14 3.44
C THR A 53 32.24 -0.70 4.51
N GLY A 54 32.30 -2.02 4.39
CA GLY A 54 31.74 -2.96 5.35
C GLY A 54 32.33 -4.36 5.21
N THR A 55 32.05 -5.22 6.19
CA THR A 55 32.40 -6.63 6.24
C THR A 55 31.29 -7.42 6.92
N ILE A 56 31.37 -8.73 6.88
CA ILE A 56 30.51 -9.64 7.64
C ILE A 56 31.35 -10.44 8.65
N THR A 57 30.73 -10.91 9.72
CA THR A 57 31.38 -11.79 10.70
C THR A 57 31.52 -13.20 10.18
N ASP A 58 32.62 -13.88 10.56
CA ASP A 58 32.89 -15.28 10.23
C ASP A 58 32.09 -16.26 11.11
N ILE A 59 32.39 -17.57 10.98
CA ILE A 59 31.74 -18.63 11.75
C ILE A 59 32.01 -18.57 13.27
N ASN A 60 33.02 -17.82 13.69
CA ASN A 60 33.35 -17.59 15.08
C ASN A 60 32.92 -16.18 15.55
N GLY A 61 32.12 -15.46 14.74
CA GLY A 61 31.69 -14.10 15.01
C GLY A 61 32.79 -13.05 14.84
N LYS A 62 33.98 -13.40 14.31
CA LYS A 62 35.12 -12.46 14.18
C LYS A 62 34.96 -11.60 12.93
N TYR A 63 35.42 -10.35 13.04
CA TYR A 63 35.47 -9.42 11.93
C TYR A 63 36.77 -8.60 11.96
N THR A 64 37.17 -8.09 10.80
CA THR A 64 38.22 -7.10 10.65
C THR A 64 37.83 -6.13 9.55
N LEU A 65 37.94 -4.82 9.83
CA LEU A 65 37.53 -3.76 8.91
C LEU A 65 38.49 -2.56 9.04
N SER A 66 39.02 -2.09 7.91
CA SER A 66 39.85 -0.89 7.85
C SER A 66 38.97 0.33 7.60
N VAL A 67 38.97 1.28 8.51
CA VAL A 67 38.07 2.44 8.51
C VAL A 67 38.77 3.74 8.88
N PRO A 68 38.29 4.89 8.43
CA PRO A 68 38.78 6.19 8.89
C PRO A 68 38.64 6.35 10.41
N SER A 69 39.59 7.03 11.04
CA SER A 69 39.61 7.20 12.50
C SER A 69 38.40 7.98 13.06
N ASN A 70 37.69 8.73 12.23
CA ASN A 70 36.47 9.46 12.58
C ASN A 70 35.18 8.74 12.19
N ALA A 71 35.27 7.51 11.70
CA ALA A 71 34.11 6.72 11.27
C ALA A 71 33.25 6.29 12.45
N THR A 72 31.96 6.04 12.17
CA THR A 72 31.05 5.33 13.08
C THR A 72 30.75 3.95 12.47
N LEU A 73 31.02 2.90 13.26
CA LEU A 73 30.71 1.53 12.89
C LEU A 73 29.28 1.19 13.29
N VAL A 74 28.56 0.52 12.41
CA VAL A 74 27.19 0.04 12.61
C VAL A 74 27.22 -1.47 12.56
N PHE A 75 26.79 -2.11 13.64
CA PHE A 75 26.64 -3.55 13.78
C PHE A 75 25.16 -3.92 13.67
N SER A 76 24.82 -4.77 12.75
CA SER A 76 23.44 -5.21 12.54
C SER A 76 23.34 -6.67 12.15
N TYR A 77 22.33 -7.35 12.69
CA TYR A 77 21.97 -8.72 12.36
C TYR A 77 20.46 -8.89 12.46
N ILE A 78 19.89 -9.81 11.67
CA ILE A 78 18.44 -10.03 11.66
C ILE A 78 17.99 -10.55 13.03
N GLY A 79 17.00 -9.89 13.65
CA GLY A 79 16.49 -10.23 14.97
C GLY A 79 17.26 -9.60 16.14
N TYR A 80 18.19 -8.69 15.87
CA TYR A 80 18.99 -8.01 16.92
C TYR A 80 18.91 -6.49 16.78
N ILE A 81 19.07 -5.80 17.91
CA ILE A 81 19.10 -4.34 17.96
C ILE A 81 20.39 -3.84 17.32
N THR A 82 20.28 -2.98 16.31
CA THR A 82 21.42 -2.34 15.68
C THR A 82 22.17 -1.46 16.68
N GLN A 83 23.50 -1.61 16.75
CA GLN A 83 24.38 -0.82 17.62
C GLN A 83 25.36 0.00 16.82
N GLU A 84 25.69 1.18 17.32
CA GLU A 84 26.62 2.12 16.67
C GLU A 84 27.77 2.50 17.63
N PHE A 85 29.00 2.46 17.10
CA PHE A 85 30.20 2.80 17.85
C PHE A 85 31.08 3.77 17.05
N LYS A 86 31.51 4.86 17.66
CA LYS A 86 32.44 5.80 17.05
C LYS A 86 33.87 5.32 17.22
N VAL A 87 34.63 5.20 16.13
CA VAL A 87 36.01 4.74 16.11
C VAL A 87 36.92 5.70 16.89
N SER A 88 36.59 6.98 16.93
CA SER A 88 37.35 8.01 17.71
C SER A 88 37.27 7.82 19.23
N GLU A 89 36.23 7.15 19.74
CA GLU A 89 35.99 6.91 21.17
C GLU A 89 36.61 5.58 21.65
N LEU A 90 37.09 4.74 20.72
CA LEU A 90 37.70 3.47 21.06
C LEU A 90 39.09 3.61 21.66
N LYS A 91 39.29 3.01 22.84
CA LYS A 91 40.59 2.97 23.54
C LYS A 91 41.56 1.93 22.93
N SER A 92 41.06 1.01 22.13
CA SER A 92 41.82 -0.09 21.51
C SER A 92 41.32 -0.32 20.06
N ASN A 93 42.14 -0.93 19.23
CA ASN A 93 41.76 -1.37 17.90
C ASN A 93 40.93 -2.68 17.91
N VAL A 94 40.69 -3.24 19.11
CA VAL A 94 39.81 -4.41 19.27
C VAL A 94 38.50 -3.93 19.88
N LEU A 95 37.38 -4.22 19.20
CA LEU A 95 36.04 -3.89 19.64
C LEU A 95 35.17 -5.15 19.61
N ASN A 96 34.90 -5.72 20.78
CA ASN A 96 33.93 -6.83 20.90
C ASN A 96 32.55 -6.25 21.18
N VAL A 97 31.54 -6.77 20.46
CA VAL A 97 30.18 -6.26 20.51
C VAL A 97 29.24 -7.39 20.89
N VAL A 98 28.40 -7.16 21.89
CA VAL A 98 27.30 -8.05 22.25
C VAL A 98 26.02 -7.47 21.68
N LEU A 99 25.43 -8.12 20.68
CA LEU A 99 24.15 -7.73 20.12
C LEU A 99 23.03 -8.21 21.04
N GLN A 100 22.15 -7.30 21.41
CA GLN A 100 20.95 -7.64 22.16
C GLN A 100 19.85 -8.08 21.21
N SER A 101 19.19 -9.19 21.50
CA SER A 101 18.03 -9.67 20.77
C SER A 101 16.98 -8.57 20.71
N ASP A 102 16.48 -8.25 19.51
CA ASP A 102 15.35 -7.34 19.37
C ASP A 102 14.05 -8.06 19.74
N THR A 103 13.81 -8.17 21.03
CA THR A 103 12.61 -8.79 21.59
C THR A 103 11.33 -8.08 21.14
N LYS A 104 11.44 -6.83 20.64
CA LYS A 104 10.31 -6.12 20.04
C LYS A 104 9.91 -6.70 18.68
N ALA A 105 10.83 -7.32 17.94
CA ALA A 105 10.53 -8.02 16.69
C ALA A 105 9.84 -9.39 16.94
N LEU A 106 9.98 -9.96 18.15
CA LEU A 106 9.38 -11.24 18.53
C LEU A 106 8.01 -11.09 19.24
N ASP A 107 7.67 -9.89 19.67
CA ASP A 107 6.38 -9.58 20.29
C ASP A 107 5.33 -9.07 19.27
N GLU A 108 5.35 -9.62 18.02
CA GLU A 108 4.20 -9.43 17.14
C GLU A 108 2.96 -10.05 17.80
N VAL A 109 2.11 -9.16 18.31
CA VAL A 109 0.87 -9.53 18.96
C VAL A 109 -0.21 -9.66 17.90
N VAL A 110 -0.87 -10.79 17.84
CA VAL A 110 -2.01 -11.05 16.95
C VAL A 110 -3.28 -10.87 17.77
N VAL A 111 -4.22 -10.11 17.25
CA VAL A 111 -5.56 -10.05 17.82
C VAL A 111 -6.27 -11.36 17.49
N VAL A 112 -6.69 -12.10 18.51
CA VAL A 112 -7.38 -13.37 18.38
C VAL A 112 -8.65 -13.32 19.24
N GLY A 113 -9.80 -13.38 18.60
CA GLY A 113 -11.06 -13.27 19.31
C GLY A 113 -11.19 -11.94 20.05
N TYR A 114 -11.43 -11.99 21.33
CA TYR A 114 -11.56 -10.81 22.21
C TYR A 114 -10.24 -10.45 22.94
N GLY A 115 -9.11 -11.08 22.56
CA GLY A 115 -7.83 -10.88 23.24
C GLY A 115 -6.66 -10.70 22.29
N GLN A 116 -5.50 -10.41 22.85
CA GLN A 116 -4.23 -10.34 22.16
C GLN A 116 -3.36 -11.52 22.59
N GLN A 117 -2.80 -12.25 21.63
CA GLN A 117 -1.85 -13.34 21.88
C GLN A 117 -0.57 -13.08 21.11
N LYS A 118 0.55 -13.57 21.64
CA LYS A 118 1.81 -13.54 20.88
C LYS A 118 1.67 -14.41 19.64
N LYS A 119 2.11 -13.93 18.48
CA LYS A 119 2.02 -14.64 17.19
C LYS A 119 2.60 -16.04 17.26
N ALA A 120 3.69 -16.22 18.02
CA ALA A 120 4.32 -17.53 18.25
C ALA A 120 3.44 -18.51 19.08
N SER A 121 2.44 -18.01 19.79
CA SER A 121 1.54 -18.83 20.64
C SER A 121 0.21 -19.16 19.98
N VAL A 122 -0.01 -18.68 18.76
CA VAL A 122 -1.28 -18.88 18.05
C VAL A 122 -1.24 -20.20 17.28
N VAL A 123 -2.10 -21.14 17.68
CA VAL A 123 -2.26 -22.48 17.08
C VAL A 123 -3.28 -22.46 15.94
N GLY A 124 -3.38 -21.45 15.15
CA GLY A 124 -4.35 -21.35 14.04
C GLY A 124 -3.75 -20.77 12.77
N ALA A 125 -4.35 -21.06 11.58
CA ALA A 125 -3.95 -20.42 10.34
C ALA A 125 -4.41 -18.96 10.32
N ILE A 126 -3.61 -18.07 10.92
CA ILE A 126 -3.81 -16.63 10.92
C ILE A 126 -2.84 -16.00 9.95
N THR A 127 -3.36 -15.16 9.07
CA THR A 127 -2.54 -14.31 8.19
C THR A 127 -2.70 -12.87 8.63
N GLN A 128 -1.61 -12.15 8.76
CA GLN A 128 -1.60 -10.77 9.22
C GLN A 128 -0.85 -9.87 8.23
N THR A 129 -1.32 -8.64 8.10
CA THR A 129 -0.63 -7.57 7.37
C THR A 129 -0.72 -6.26 8.15
N SER A 130 0.29 -5.41 8.02
CA SER A 130 0.28 -4.09 8.67
C SER A 130 -0.46 -3.06 7.83
N GLY A 131 -1.08 -2.07 8.46
CA GLY A 131 -1.68 -0.93 7.76
C GLY A 131 -0.66 -0.22 6.87
N LYS A 132 0.60 -0.12 7.31
CA LYS A 132 1.70 0.47 6.54
C LYS A 132 1.95 -0.24 5.20
N THR A 133 1.83 -1.58 5.17
CA THR A 133 1.96 -2.36 3.93
C THR A 133 0.82 -2.09 2.95
N LEU A 134 -0.37 -1.78 3.48
CA LEU A 134 -1.58 -1.50 2.71
C LEU A 134 -1.65 -0.07 2.20
N GLU A 135 -0.93 0.86 2.83
CA GLU A 135 -0.85 2.26 2.41
C GLU A 135 -0.06 2.41 1.10
N ARG A 136 -0.68 2.01 -0.01
CA ARG A 136 -0.12 2.17 -1.36
C ARG A 136 -0.74 3.37 -2.06
N ALA A 137 0.06 4.05 -2.88
CA ALA A 137 -0.45 5.13 -3.72
C ALA A 137 -1.55 4.60 -4.67
N GLY A 138 -2.64 5.34 -4.77
CA GLY A 138 -3.72 5.06 -5.71
C GLY A 138 -4.82 4.13 -5.22
N VAL A 139 -4.74 3.61 -4.00
CA VAL A 139 -5.77 2.74 -3.42
C VAL A 139 -6.43 3.46 -2.25
N ASN A 140 -7.71 3.81 -2.39
CA ASN A 140 -8.48 4.51 -1.36
C ASN A 140 -9.43 3.58 -0.59
N ASN A 141 -9.68 2.37 -1.12
CA ASN A 141 -10.54 1.37 -0.51
C ASN A 141 -9.72 0.28 0.17
N LEU A 142 -10.02 -0.01 1.44
CA LEU A 142 -9.30 -1.00 2.23
C LEU A 142 -9.44 -2.42 1.67
N GLY A 143 -10.62 -2.79 1.17
CA GLY A 143 -10.85 -4.10 0.55
C GLY A 143 -9.98 -4.29 -0.69
N ALA A 144 -9.86 -3.27 -1.54
CA ALA A 144 -8.98 -3.28 -2.70
C ALA A 144 -7.49 -3.35 -2.29
N ALA A 145 -7.10 -2.70 -1.18
CA ALA A 145 -5.75 -2.75 -0.64
C ALA A 145 -5.34 -4.15 -0.16
N LEU A 146 -6.28 -5.01 0.21
CA LEU A 146 -6.01 -6.39 0.62
C LEU A 146 -5.61 -7.30 -0.55
N THR A 147 -5.94 -6.91 -1.79
CA THR A 147 -5.66 -7.69 -3.00
C THR A 147 -4.17 -8.00 -3.13
N GLY A 148 -3.82 -9.29 -3.14
CA GLY A 148 -2.43 -9.77 -3.25
C GLY A 148 -1.56 -9.57 -2.00
N ASN A 149 -2.09 -8.99 -0.90
CA ASN A 149 -1.32 -8.77 0.33
C ASN A 149 -1.55 -9.83 1.41
N LEU A 150 -2.60 -10.64 1.26
CA LEU A 150 -2.97 -11.67 2.24
C LEU A 150 -3.12 -13.03 1.57
N PRO A 151 -2.18 -13.98 1.80
CA PRO A 151 -2.29 -15.33 1.27
C PRO A 151 -3.59 -16.01 1.69
N GLY A 152 -4.31 -16.64 0.73
CA GLY A 152 -5.58 -17.32 0.96
C GLY A 152 -6.79 -16.41 1.12
N VAL A 153 -6.66 -15.13 0.76
CA VAL A 153 -7.76 -14.18 0.59
C VAL A 153 -7.89 -13.87 -0.90
N ILE A 154 -9.06 -14.12 -1.46
CA ILE A 154 -9.39 -13.83 -2.85
C ILE A 154 -10.28 -12.60 -2.85
N THR A 155 -9.91 -11.61 -3.64
CA THR A 155 -10.70 -10.39 -3.82
C THR A 155 -11.11 -10.28 -5.28
N SER A 156 -12.38 -9.98 -5.52
CA SER A 156 -12.92 -9.77 -6.86
C SER A 156 -13.73 -8.49 -6.89
N SER A 157 -13.28 -7.51 -7.66
CA SER A 157 -14.04 -6.28 -7.91
C SER A 157 -14.81 -6.42 -9.22
N SER A 158 -16.11 -6.15 -9.17
CA SER A 158 -17.01 -6.21 -10.33
C SER A 158 -17.22 -4.86 -11.00
N THR A 159 -16.82 -3.77 -10.34
CA THR A 159 -17.02 -2.39 -10.81
C THR A 159 -15.85 -1.51 -10.41
N GLY A 160 -15.56 -0.50 -11.22
CA GLY A 160 -14.63 0.59 -10.90
C GLY A 160 -15.36 1.91 -10.60
N MET A 161 -16.63 1.83 -10.26
CA MET A 161 -17.48 2.99 -10.01
C MET A 161 -17.09 3.67 -8.70
N PRO A 162 -16.88 4.99 -8.66
CA PRO A 162 -16.54 5.71 -7.45
C PRO A 162 -17.53 5.42 -6.31
N GLY A 163 -17.00 5.06 -5.14
CA GLY A 163 -17.80 4.72 -3.96
C GLY A 163 -18.48 3.35 -3.96
N ALA A 164 -18.44 2.60 -5.07
CA ALA A 164 -18.98 1.25 -5.21
C ALA A 164 -17.88 0.20 -5.52
N GLU A 165 -16.63 0.54 -5.25
CA GLU A 165 -15.45 -0.29 -5.54
C GLU A 165 -15.22 -1.38 -4.48
N ASP A 166 -16.17 -1.70 -3.61
CA ASP A 166 -15.99 -2.73 -2.59
C ASP A 166 -15.82 -4.10 -3.25
N PRO A 167 -14.64 -4.70 -3.16
CA PRO A 167 -14.43 -6.02 -3.71
C PRO A 167 -15.15 -7.07 -2.88
N LYS A 168 -15.73 -8.04 -3.53
CA LYS A 168 -16.17 -9.26 -2.87
C LYS A 168 -14.94 -9.98 -2.32
N ILE A 169 -14.95 -10.28 -1.04
CA ILE A 169 -13.83 -10.94 -0.36
C ILE A 169 -14.25 -12.37 -0.04
N ILE A 170 -13.40 -13.32 -0.42
CA ILE A 170 -13.59 -14.75 -0.14
C ILE A 170 -12.34 -15.26 0.57
N ILE A 171 -12.53 -15.91 1.71
CA ILE A 171 -11.45 -16.57 2.45
C ILE A 171 -11.45 -18.05 2.09
N ARG A 172 -10.34 -18.55 1.51
CA ARG A 172 -10.12 -19.90 0.99
C ARG A 172 -11.01 -20.26 -0.21
N THR A 173 -12.29 -20.55 0.02
CA THR A 173 -13.25 -20.97 -1.03
C THR A 173 -14.64 -20.44 -0.73
N GLN A 174 -15.47 -20.39 -1.77
CA GLN A 174 -16.89 -20.09 -1.58
C GLN A 174 -17.57 -21.30 -0.89
N SER A 175 -18.03 -21.11 0.33
CA SER A 175 -18.61 -22.16 1.16
C SER A 175 -20.11 -22.32 0.97
N SER A 176 -20.80 -21.32 0.44
CA SER A 176 -22.26 -21.29 0.29
C SER A 176 -22.66 -20.52 -0.98
N TRP A 177 -23.81 -20.91 -1.55
CA TRP A 177 -24.42 -20.20 -2.69
C TRP A 177 -25.06 -18.87 -2.27
N ASN A 178 -25.51 -18.75 -1.02
CA ASN A 178 -26.30 -17.61 -0.58
C ASN A 178 -25.44 -16.49 0.02
N ASN A 179 -24.44 -16.80 0.84
CA ASN A 179 -23.53 -15.81 1.40
C ASN A 179 -22.19 -16.47 1.69
N SER A 180 -21.11 -15.91 1.15
CA SER A 180 -19.73 -16.35 1.36
C SER A 180 -18.85 -15.22 1.89
N GLU A 181 -19.43 -14.10 2.31
CA GLU A 181 -18.68 -12.97 2.83
C GLU A 181 -18.16 -13.26 4.25
N PRO A 182 -16.91 -12.90 4.53
CA PRO A 182 -16.35 -13.02 5.88
C PRO A 182 -16.95 -11.97 6.82
N LEU A 183 -16.95 -12.27 8.11
CA LEU A 183 -17.26 -11.30 9.15
C LEU A 183 -16.13 -10.28 9.27
N VAL A 184 -16.43 -9.00 9.12
CA VAL A 184 -15.47 -7.91 9.29
C VAL A 184 -15.70 -7.21 10.62
N LEU A 185 -14.66 -7.17 11.44
CA LEU A 185 -14.69 -6.52 12.75
C LEU A 185 -13.62 -5.42 12.82
N VAL A 186 -14.04 -4.21 13.11
CA VAL A 186 -13.16 -3.06 13.35
C VAL A 186 -13.14 -2.75 14.84
N ASP A 187 -12.00 -2.96 15.48
CA ASP A 187 -11.84 -2.85 16.95
C ASP A 187 -12.92 -3.67 17.72
N GLY A 188 -13.30 -4.83 17.16
CA GLY A 188 -14.31 -5.75 17.75
C GLY A 188 -15.76 -5.45 17.39
N ILE A 189 -16.05 -4.43 16.60
CA ILE A 189 -17.41 -4.06 16.16
C ILE A 189 -17.57 -4.40 14.68
N GLU A 190 -18.67 -5.09 14.32
CA GLU A 190 -19.02 -5.41 12.93
C GLU A 190 -19.26 -4.13 12.12
N ARG A 191 -18.53 -3.97 11.00
CA ARG A 191 -18.60 -2.81 10.12
C ARG A 191 -18.25 -3.16 8.70
N GLU A 192 -18.72 -2.35 7.77
CA GLU A 192 -18.30 -2.40 6.36
C GLU A 192 -16.85 -1.93 6.23
N MET A 193 -16.08 -2.64 5.40
CA MET A 193 -14.66 -2.36 5.19
C MET A 193 -14.44 -1.03 4.47
N SER A 194 -15.34 -0.65 3.56
CA SER A 194 -15.35 0.62 2.82
C SER A 194 -15.36 1.85 3.72
N SER A 195 -15.94 1.71 4.91
CA SER A 195 -16.01 2.81 5.88
C SER A 195 -14.68 3.09 6.60
N VAL A 196 -13.67 2.22 6.44
CA VAL A 196 -12.40 2.32 7.18
C VAL A 196 -11.35 3.03 6.36
N ASP A 197 -10.79 4.10 6.90
CA ASP A 197 -9.61 4.75 6.33
C ASP A 197 -8.34 3.91 6.55
N ILE A 198 -7.61 3.62 5.46
CA ILE A 198 -6.37 2.82 5.48
C ILE A 198 -5.31 3.46 6.40
N SER A 199 -5.23 4.79 6.44
CA SER A 199 -4.24 5.51 7.25
C SER A 199 -4.46 5.32 8.76
N SER A 200 -5.68 4.98 9.17
CA SER A 200 -6.04 4.70 10.57
C SER A 200 -5.80 3.26 10.99
N VAL A 201 -5.49 2.36 10.06
CA VAL A 201 -5.27 0.94 10.33
C VAL A 201 -3.87 0.71 10.91
N GLU A 202 -3.78 -0.02 12.02
CA GLU A 202 -2.52 -0.54 12.57
C GLU A 202 -2.16 -1.88 11.94
N ASN A 203 -3.09 -2.85 12.03
CA ASN A 203 -2.92 -4.16 11.42
C ASN A 203 -4.27 -4.80 11.05
N ILE A 204 -4.21 -5.79 10.17
CA ILE A 204 -5.33 -6.64 9.79
C ILE A 204 -4.93 -8.10 9.99
N SER A 205 -5.76 -8.83 10.71
CA SER A 205 -5.60 -10.27 10.93
C SER A 205 -6.77 -11.01 10.30
N VAL A 206 -6.48 -12.05 9.52
CA VAL A 206 -7.49 -12.90 8.89
C VAL A 206 -7.48 -14.27 9.53
N LEU A 207 -8.57 -14.62 10.20
CA LEU A 207 -8.80 -15.91 10.82
C LEU A 207 -9.46 -16.84 9.81
N LYS A 208 -8.76 -17.91 9.44
CA LYS A 208 -9.18 -18.81 8.36
C LYS A 208 -9.71 -20.14 8.85
N ASP A 209 -9.31 -20.56 10.06
CA ASP A 209 -9.64 -21.86 10.63
C ASP A 209 -10.84 -21.79 11.56
N ALA A 210 -11.65 -22.85 11.55
CA ALA A 210 -12.82 -22.96 12.41
C ALA A 210 -12.47 -22.84 13.90
N SER A 211 -11.30 -23.33 14.34
CA SER A 211 -10.82 -23.17 15.70
C SER A 211 -10.58 -21.71 16.09
N ALA A 212 -10.02 -20.91 15.18
CA ALA A 212 -9.78 -19.49 15.41
C ALA A 212 -11.07 -18.66 15.34
N THR A 213 -12.05 -19.09 14.53
CA THR A 213 -13.33 -18.37 14.33
C THR A 213 -14.45 -18.84 15.24
N ALA A 214 -14.27 -19.92 16.02
CA ALA A 214 -15.29 -20.51 16.88
C ALA A 214 -15.94 -19.52 17.87
N VAL A 215 -15.17 -18.55 18.38
CA VAL A 215 -15.65 -17.52 19.31
C VAL A 215 -16.68 -16.56 18.68
N TYR A 216 -16.78 -16.52 17.35
CA TYR A 216 -17.72 -15.68 16.60
C TYR A 216 -18.97 -16.44 16.15
N GLY A 217 -19.06 -17.74 16.51
CA GLY A 217 -20.19 -18.59 16.18
C GLY A 217 -20.46 -18.70 14.67
N VAL A 218 -21.72 -18.77 14.29
CA VAL A 218 -22.16 -18.97 12.88
C VAL A 218 -21.67 -17.85 11.96
N LYS A 219 -21.58 -16.61 12.45
CA LYS A 219 -21.08 -15.47 11.66
C LYS A 219 -19.62 -15.63 11.23
N GLY A 220 -18.81 -16.39 12.00
CA GLY A 220 -17.43 -16.68 11.67
C GLY A 220 -17.21 -17.83 10.70
N ALA A 221 -18.26 -18.49 10.20
CA ALA A 221 -18.15 -19.70 9.39
C ALA A 221 -17.39 -19.48 8.06
N ASN A 222 -17.51 -18.28 7.45
CA ASN A 222 -16.82 -17.90 6.21
C ASN A 222 -15.44 -17.25 6.46
N GLY A 223 -14.93 -17.29 7.70
CA GLY A 223 -13.74 -16.60 8.15
C GLY A 223 -14.05 -15.24 8.76
N VAL A 224 -13.04 -14.69 9.46
CA VAL A 224 -13.17 -13.41 10.15
C VAL A 224 -11.99 -12.52 9.80
N ILE A 225 -12.27 -11.27 9.47
CA ILE A 225 -11.27 -10.22 9.24
C ILE A 225 -11.30 -9.27 10.43
N LEU A 226 -10.21 -9.24 11.18
CA LEU A 226 -10.03 -8.36 12.33
C LEU A 226 -9.19 -7.17 11.93
N ILE A 227 -9.76 -5.99 11.96
CA ILE A 227 -9.08 -4.72 11.67
C ILE A 227 -8.84 -4.03 13.02
N THR A 228 -7.57 -3.82 13.35
CA THR A 228 -7.16 -3.07 14.53
C THR A 228 -6.72 -1.70 14.10
N THR A 229 -7.27 -0.66 14.72
CA THR A 229 -6.93 0.72 14.40
C THR A 229 -5.80 1.24 15.27
N LYS A 230 -5.09 2.24 14.77
CA LYS A 230 -3.98 2.91 15.45
C LYS A 230 -4.43 3.50 16.78
N ARG A 231 -3.54 3.40 17.76
CA ARG A 231 -3.73 3.96 19.11
C ARG A 231 -2.56 4.87 19.48
N GLY A 232 -2.80 5.78 20.38
CA GLY A 232 -1.73 6.58 20.96
C GLY A 232 -0.75 5.74 21.78
N LYS A 233 0.49 6.23 21.88
CA LYS A 233 1.52 5.67 22.77
C LYS A 233 2.04 6.80 23.65
N GLU A 234 2.52 6.47 24.85
CA GLU A 234 3.18 7.44 25.72
C GLU A 234 4.31 8.13 24.96
N GLY A 235 4.33 9.47 24.96
CA GLY A 235 5.32 10.27 24.27
C GLY A 235 4.75 11.59 23.75
N LYS A 236 5.61 12.34 23.05
CA LYS A 236 5.22 13.61 22.44
C LYS A 236 4.15 13.43 21.37
N ALA A 237 3.33 14.44 21.19
CA ALA A 237 2.36 14.47 20.10
C ALA A 237 3.07 14.32 18.75
N ASN A 238 2.58 13.38 17.93
CA ASN A 238 3.03 13.16 16.57
C ASN A 238 1.87 13.51 15.62
N VAL A 239 2.10 14.46 14.72
CA VAL A 239 1.15 14.86 13.69
C VAL A 239 1.63 14.32 12.36
N GLN A 240 0.78 13.54 11.69
CA GLN A 240 1.05 13.00 10.37
C GLN A 240 0.00 13.50 9.39
N ILE A 241 0.44 14.19 8.34
CA ILE A 241 -0.41 14.66 7.25
C ILE A 241 -0.01 13.89 5.99
N LYS A 242 -1.00 13.33 5.30
CA LYS A 242 -0.83 12.67 4.01
C LYS A 242 -1.78 13.29 3.01
N ALA A 243 -1.29 13.53 1.80
CA ALA A 243 -2.09 13.96 0.67
C ALA A 243 -1.67 13.14 -0.55
N ASN A 244 -2.61 12.42 -1.12
CA ASN A 244 -2.40 11.61 -2.30
C ASN A 244 -3.31 12.11 -3.42
N MET A 245 -2.76 12.17 -4.62
CA MET A 245 -3.50 12.46 -5.84
C MET A 245 -3.28 11.30 -6.81
N THR A 246 -4.36 10.76 -7.32
CA THR A 246 -4.34 9.60 -8.22
C THR A 246 -5.01 9.96 -9.54
N ALA A 247 -4.32 9.73 -10.64
CA ALA A 247 -4.87 9.82 -11.99
C ALA A 247 -5.34 8.43 -12.44
N LYS A 248 -6.65 8.23 -12.57
CA LYS A 248 -7.25 7.01 -13.12
C LYS A 248 -7.33 7.14 -14.64
N VAL A 249 -6.84 6.15 -15.35
CA VAL A 249 -6.90 6.07 -16.82
C VAL A 249 -7.43 4.71 -17.24
N VAL A 250 -8.11 4.66 -18.37
CA VAL A 250 -8.55 3.39 -18.96
C VAL A 250 -7.30 2.63 -19.42
N SER A 251 -7.08 1.44 -18.89
CA SER A 251 -5.88 0.65 -19.20
C SER A 251 -5.98 -0.05 -20.55
N LYS A 252 -7.14 -0.61 -20.87
CA LYS A 252 -7.42 -1.29 -22.13
C LYS A 252 -8.93 -1.35 -22.37
N LEU A 253 -9.34 -1.00 -23.56
CA LEU A 253 -10.68 -1.24 -24.09
C LEU A 253 -10.59 -2.34 -25.15
N PRO A 254 -11.64 -3.15 -25.35
CA PRO A 254 -11.70 -4.07 -26.46
C PRO A 254 -11.55 -3.33 -27.80
N GLU A 255 -10.86 -3.95 -28.73
CA GLU A 255 -10.87 -3.44 -30.10
C GLU A 255 -12.28 -3.58 -30.67
N LYS A 256 -12.70 -2.59 -31.43
CA LYS A 256 -14.04 -2.52 -32.03
C LYS A 256 -13.96 -2.06 -33.45
N TYR A 257 -14.91 -2.49 -34.23
CA TYR A 257 -15.16 -1.97 -35.56
C TYR A 257 -16.10 -0.78 -35.49
N ASP A 258 -16.02 0.12 -36.47
CA ASP A 258 -17.04 1.15 -36.64
C ASP A 258 -18.36 0.55 -37.14
N ALA A 259 -19.43 1.34 -37.16
CA ALA A 259 -20.75 0.84 -37.56
C ALA A 259 -20.77 0.26 -38.99
N TYR A 260 -20.06 0.93 -39.91
CA TYR A 260 -19.94 0.48 -41.32
C TYR A 260 -19.28 -0.91 -41.38
N ASP A 261 -18.10 -1.06 -40.80
CA ASP A 261 -17.36 -2.33 -40.84
C ASP A 261 -18.10 -3.44 -40.09
N THR A 262 -18.81 -3.10 -38.98
CA THR A 262 -19.63 -4.04 -38.23
C THR A 262 -20.75 -4.64 -39.10
N PHE A 263 -21.52 -3.80 -39.77
CA PHE A 263 -22.61 -4.30 -40.63
C PHE A 263 -22.07 -5.04 -41.85
N TYR A 264 -20.96 -4.60 -42.42
CA TYR A 264 -20.28 -5.29 -43.51
C TYR A 264 -19.85 -6.70 -43.12
N LEU A 265 -19.19 -6.85 -41.94
CA LEU A 265 -18.77 -8.14 -41.43
C LEU A 265 -19.95 -9.04 -41.02
N MET A 266 -21.02 -8.47 -40.46
CA MET A 266 -22.26 -9.21 -40.19
C MET A 266 -22.87 -9.78 -41.47
N ASN A 267 -22.98 -9.00 -42.54
CA ASN A 267 -23.47 -9.46 -43.82
C ASN A 267 -22.60 -10.60 -44.38
N ASN A 268 -21.27 -10.47 -44.34
CA ASN A 268 -20.38 -11.55 -44.76
C ASN A 268 -20.60 -12.83 -43.97
N SER A 269 -20.87 -12.75 -42.66
CA SER A 269 -21.19 -13.91 -41.82
C SER A 269 -22.54 -14.54 -42.27
N ILE A 270 -23.58 -13.71 -42.48
CA ILE A 270 -24.90 -14.16 -42.92
C ILE A 270 -24.80 -14.87 -44.29
N GLU A 271 -24.04 -14.30 -45.22
CA GLU A 271 -23.85 -14.89 -46.56
C GLU A 271 -23.15 -16.25 -46.49
N ARG A 272 -22.12 -16.37 -45.63
CA ARG A 272 -21.38 -17.64 -45.42
C ARG A 272 -22.21 -18.72 -44.73
N GLU A 273 -23.10 -18.32 -43.84
CA GLU A 273 -23.94 -19.22 -43.05
C GLU A 273 -25.33 -19.47 -43.69
N ALA A 274 -25.61 -18.84 -44.82
CA ALA A 274 -26.96 -18.87 -45.45
C ALA A 274 -27.54 -20.27 -45.63
N ALA A 275 -26.68 -21.26 -45.91
CA ALA A 275 -27.12 -22.65 -46.05
C ALA A 275 -27.44 -23.34 -44.73
N LEU A 276 -26.82 -22.90 -43.61
CA LEU A 276 -26.98 -23.48 -42.29
C LEU A 276 -28.03 -22.76 -41.45
N ASN A 277 -28.17 -21.46 -41.65
CA ASN A 277 -29.10 -20.61 -40.91
C ASN A 277 -29.86 -19.62 -41.84
N PRO A 278 -30.86 -20.08 -42.61
CA PRO A 278 -31.61 -19.18 -43.50
C PRO A 278 -32.32 -18.03 -42.81
N ALA A 279 -32.65 -18.17 -41.50
CA ALA A 279 -33.29 -17.10 -40.74
C ALA A 279 -32.36 -15.90 -40.51
N GLY A 280 -31.05 -16.08 -40.65
CA GLY A 280 -30.05 -15.00 -40.55
C GLY A 280 -30.29 -13.87 -41.57
N TRP A 281 -30.88 -14.15 -42.71
CA TRP A 281 -31.18 -13.14 -43.73
C TRP A 281 -32.13 -12.02 -43.28
N ALA A 282 -32.92 -12.26 -42.23
CA ALA A 282 -33.76 -11.21 -41.65
C ALA A 282 -32.92 -10.04 -41.04
N ASN A 283 -31.65 -10.29 -40.73
CA ASN A 283 -30.71 -9.31 -40.18
C ASN A 283 -29.75 -8.75 -41.24
N TYR A 284 -29.92 -9.12 -42.52
CA TYR A 284 -29.08 -8.61 -43.58
C TYR A 284 -29.37 -7.14 -43.88
N THR A 285 -28.32 -6.32 -43.85
CA THR A 285 -28.43 -4.88 -44.09
C THR A 285 -28.00 -4.57 -45.54
N PRO A 286 -28.86 -3.98 -46.39
CA PRO A 286 -28.48 -3.61 -47.77
C PRO A 286 -27.26 -2.71 -47.82
N ALA A 287 -26.35 -2.92 -48.80
CA ALA A 287 -25.13 -2.15 -48.96
C ALA A 287 -25.36 -0.64 -49.05
N ALA A 288 -26.46 -0.20 -49.67
CA ALA A 288 -26.83 1.22 -49.75
C ALA A 288 -27.20 1.83 -48.40
N ILE A 289 -27.62 1.02 -47.42
CA ILE A 289 -27.86 1.46 -46.05
C ILE A 289 -26.56 1.46 -45.29
N ILE A 290 -25.69 0.45 -45.45
CA ILE A 290 -24.38 0.39 -44.82
C ILE A 290 -23.53 1.60 -45.20
N ASP A 291 -23.57 2.01 -46.46
CA ASP A 291 -22.83 3.16 -46.96
C ASP A 291 -23.22 4.47 -46.26
N LYS A 292 -24.49 4.62 -45.83
CA LYS A 292 -24.96 5.80 -45.09
C LYS A 292 -24.32 5.99 -43.72
N TYR A 293 -23.82 4.92 -43.07
CA TYR A 293 -23.08 5.03 -41.83
C TYR A 293 -21.72 5.73 -42.01
N ARG A 294 -21.16 5.72 -43.24
CA ARG A 294 -19.85 6.38 -43.53
C ARG A 294 -20.04 7.65 -44.37
N HIS A 295 -21.04 7.68 -45.20
CA HIS A 295 -21.33 8.79 -46.14
C HIS A 295 -22.78 9.28 -46.05
N PRO A 296 -23.20 9.85 -44.88
CA PRO A 296 -24.54 10.41 -44.76
C PRO A 296 -24.69 11.64 -45.66
N ALA A 297 -25.80 11.74 -46.40
CA ALA A 297 -26.04 12.84 -47.33
C ALA A 297 -26.45 14.15 -46.60
N ASN A 298 -27.02 14.08 -45.41
CA ASN A 298 -27.51 15.22 -44.64
C ASN A 298 -27.54 14.89 -43.13
N ALA A 299 -27.90 15.90 -42.33
CA ALA A 299 -27.97 15.74 -40.85
C ALA A 299 -29.01 14.71 -40.41
N GLU A 300 -30.15 14.59 -41.11
CA GLU A 300 -31.18 13.60 -40.80
C GLU A 300 -30.65 12.17 -41.01
N GLU A 301 -29.90 11.94 -42.07
CA GLU A 301 -29.25 10.65 -42.32
C GLU A 301 -28.15 10.36 -41.28
N TRP A 302 -27.39 11.37 -40.83
CA TRP A 302 -26.43 11.24 -39.75
C TRP A 302 -27.10 10.80 -38.45
N ASP A 303 -28.22 11.40 -38.09
CA ASP A 303 -28.97 11.04 -36.88
C ASP A 303 -29.57 9.64 -36.97
N ARG A 304 -29.97 9.22 -38.19
CA ARG A 304 -30.57 7.89 -38.42
C ARG A 304 -29.53 6.77 -38.54
N TYR A 305 -28.34 7.05 -39.05
CA TYR A 305 -27.26 6.10 -39.30
C TYR A 305 -25.97 6.55 -38.64
N PRO A 306 -25.94 6.66 -37.29
CA PRO A 306 -24.80 7.23 -36.58
C PRO A 306 -23.61 6.27 -36.60
N ASN A 307 -22.42 6.81 -36.96
CA ASN A 307 -21.13 6.12 -36.85
C ASN A 307 -20.29 6.79 -35.76
N VAL A 308 -20.74 6.68 -34.51
CA VAL A 308 -20.17 7.38 -33.37
C VAL A 308 -19.30 6.43 -32.55
N ASP A 309 -18.10 6.87 -32.23
CA ASP A 309 -17.24 6.22 -31.23
C ASP A 309 -17.74 6.56 -29.83
N TRP A 310 -18.71 5.78 -29.33
CA TRP A 310 -19.32 6.00 -28.02
C TRP A 310 -18.35 5.94 -26.86
N GLU A 311 -17.25 5.17 -26.95
CA GLU A 311 -16.23 5.18 -25.92
C GLU A 311 -15.55 6.53 -25.82
N LYS A 312 -15.17 7.10 -26.95
CA LYS A 312 -14.55 8.43 -27.02
C LYS A 312 -15.50 9.53 -26.58
N GLU A 313 -16.81 9.38 -26.89
CA GLU A 313 -17.82 10.34 -26.47
C GLU A 313 -18.16 10.23 -24.98
N LEU A 314 -18.21 9.02 -24.42
CA LEU A 314 -18.64 8.80 -23.04
C LEU A 314 -17.50 8.86 -22.03
N PHE A 315 -16.27 8.48 -22.39
CA PHE A 315 -15.17 8.41 -21.44
C PHE A 315 -14.29 9.66 -21.45
N LYS A 316 -13.84 10.05 -20.26
CA LYS A 316 -12.72 10.97 -20.06
C LYS A 316 -11.41 10.22 -20.27
N LYS A 317 -10.38 10.91 -20.74
CA LYS A 317 -9.04 10.33 -20.83
C LYS A 317 -8.44 10.06 -19.43
N VAL A 318 -8.77 10.93 -18.47
CA VAL A 318 -8.23 10.89 -17.09
C VAL A 318 -9.33 11.32 -16.14
N ALA A 319 -9.47 10.59 -15.04
CA ALA A 319 -10.23 11.01 -13.87
C ALA A 319 -9.27 11.19 -12.68
N MET A 320 -9.49 12.24 -11.90
CA MET A 320 -8.64 12.56 -10.74
C MET A 320 -9.35 12.14 -9.46
N SER A 321 -8.58 11.56 -8.55
CA SER A 321 -9.03 11.23 -7.20
C SER A 321 -8.06 11.82 -6.18
N TYR A 322 -8.58 12.28 -5.06
CA TYR A 322 -7.80 12.91 -3.99
C TYR A 322 -8.09 12.20 -2.67
N ASN A 323 -7.05 11.91 -1.92
CA ASN A 323 -7.16 11.40 -0.57
C ASN A 323 -6.25 12.23 0.34
N THR A 324 -6.82 12.83 1.38
CA THR A 324 -6.07 13.62 2.35
C THR A 324 -6.42 13.16 3.74
N SER A 325 -5.42 12.80 4.54
CA SER A 325 -5.60 12.41 5.94
C SER A 325 -4.71 13.19 6.88
N VAL A 326 -5.24 13.51 8.04
CA VAL A 326 -4.53 14.14 9.15
C VAL A 326 -4.71 13.26 10.38
N ASN A 327 -3.61 12.74 10.89
CA ASN A 327 -3.57 11.88 12.07
C ASN A 327 -2.76 12.55 13.17
N VAL A 328 -3.30 12.55 14.39
CA VAL A 328 -2.61 13.05 15.58
C VAL A 328 -2.58 11.93 16.61
N SER A 329 -1.41 11.59 17.11
CA SER A 329 -1.24 10.57 18.13
C SER A 329 -0.25 10.99 19.20
N GLY A 330 -0.45 10.52 20.41
CA GLY A 330 0.44 10.81 21.53
C GLY A 330 -0.10 10.24 22.83
N GLY A 331 0.52 10.59 23.92
CA GLY A 331 0.01 10.15 25.22
C GLY A 331 0.89 10.52 26.39
N THR A 332 0.30 10.34 27.54
CA THR A 332 0.93 10.46 28.85
C THR A 332 0.78 9.11 29.59
N LYS A 333 1.31 9.01 30.82
CA LYS A 333 1.08 7.83 31.68
C LYS A 333 -0.40 7.60 32.01
N VAL A 334 -1.24 8.61 31.86
CA VAL A 334 -2.67 8.59 32.22
C VAL A 334 -3.55 8.38 31.01
N VAL A 335 -3.26 9.02 29.89
CA VAL A 335 -4.10 8.98 28.68
C VAL A 335 -3.24 8.85 27.44
N ASN A 336 -3.61 7.90 26.57
CA ASN A 336 -3.11 7.79 25.20
C ASN A 336 -4.23 8.15 24.24
N TYR A 337 -3.91 8.88 23.18
CA TYR A 337 -4.89 9.36 22.22
C TYR A 337 -4.41 9.18 20.78
N PHE A 338 -5.36 8.84 19.92
CA PHE A 338 -5.23 8.86 18.47
C PHE A 338 -6.47 9.52 17.90
N ALA A 339 -6.30 10.56 17.10
CA ALA A 339 -7.37 11.20 16.36
C ALA A 339 -7.00 11.26 14.89
N ALA A 340 -7.97 11.01 14.02
CA ALA A 340 -7.79 11.03 12.58
C ALA A 340 -8.96 11.69 11.89
N VAL A 341 -8.67 12.45 10.84
CA VAL A 341 -9.65 12.98 9.88
C VAL A 341 -9.14 12.60 8.50
N ASP A 342 -9.98 11.97 7.70
CA ASP A 342 -9.71 11.53 6.35
C ASP A 342 -10.77 12.10 5.41
N PHE A 343 -10.33 12.62 4.28
CA PHE A 343 -11.17 13.09 3.19
C PHE A 343 -10.78 12.38 1.90
N VAL A 344 -11.76 11.73 1.28
CA VAL A 344 -11.63 11.06 -0.02
C VAL A 344 -12.58 11.72 -1.01
N ASN A 345 -12.05 12.10 -2.16
CA ASN A 345 -12.83 12.49 -3.34
C ASN A 345 -12.43 11.57 -4.49
N GLU A 346 -13.38 10.91 -5.10
CA GLU A 346 -13.15 10.05 -6.26
C GLU A 346 -13.90 10.56 -7.47
N GLY A 347 -13.14 10.85 -8.53
CA GLY A 347 -13.67 11.21 -9.83
C GLY A 347 -13.97 9.99 -10.70
N ASP A 348 -14.96 10.15 -11.57
CA ASP A 348 -15.40 9.15 -12.53
C ASP A 348 -14.76 9.34 -13.90
N LEU A 349 -14.49 8.23 -14.58
CA LEU A 349 -14.03 8.21 -15.96
C LEU A 349 -15.13 8.56 -16.97
N PHE A 350 -16.39 8.44 -16.62
CA PHE A 350 -17.49 8.88 -17.49
C PHE A 350 -17.57 10.41 -17.54
N LYS A 351 -17.85 10.93 -18.74
CA LYS A 351 -18.17 12.35 -18.90
C LYS A 351 -19.54 12.64 -18.28
N SER A 352 -19.66 13.81 -17.71
CA SER A 352 -20.92 14.31 -17.19
C SER A 352 -21.67 15.07 -18.29
N PHE A 353 -22.92 14.75 -18.52
CA PHE A 353 -23.78 15.42 -19.49
C PHE A 353 -24.93 16.11 -18.77
N GLU A 354 -25.16 17.35 -19.15
CA GLU A 354 -26.38 18.05 -18.72
C GLU A 354 -27.60 17.48 -19.45
N ASN A 355 -28.63 17.18 -18.68
CA ASN A 355 -29.88 16.64 -19.22
C ASN A 355 -30.98 17.68 -19.44
N GLY A 356 -30.67 18.98 -19.28
CA GLY A 356 -31.63 20.08 -19.36
C GLY A 356 -32.66 20.14 -18.19
N ARG A 357 -32.53 19.26 -17.18
CA ARG A 357 -33.45 19.18 -16.04
C ARG A 357 -32.77 19.55 -14.71
N GLY A 358 -31.59 20.16 -14.76
CA GLY A 358 -30.86 20.67 -13.58
C GLY A 358 -30.06 19.63 -12.81
N TYR A 359 -29.82 18.45 -13.37
CA TYR A 359 -28.87 17.47 -12.82
C TYR A 359 -27.94 16.90 -13.90
N ASN A 360 -26.75 16.50 -13.46
CA ASN A 360 -25.72 15.93 -14.30
C ASN A 360 -25.71 14.39 -14.17
N SER A 361 -25.37 13.69 -15.25
CA SER A 361 -25.26 12.23 -15.30
C SER A 361 -23.95 11.68 -14.71
N GLY A 362 -23.04 12.53 -14.25
CA GLY A 362 -21.74 12.11 -13.73
C GLY A 362 -21.86 11.49 -12.35
N PHE A 363 -21.00 10.50 -12.10
CA PHE A 363 -20.79 9.92 -10.79
C PHE A 363 -19.65 10.65 -10.07
N GLY A 364 -19.76 10.75 -8.78
CA GLY A 364 -18.71 11.30 -7.91
C GLY A 364 -18.92 10.77 -6.51
N TYR A 365 -17.82 10.53 -5.81
CA TYR A 365 -17.86 10.03 -4.45
C TYR A 365 -17.01 10.92 -3.55
N ASN A 366 -17.63 11.38 -2.47
CA ASN A 366 -16.95 12.11 -1.42
C ASN A 366 -17.21 11.40 -0.10
N ARG A 367 -16.15 11.20 0.68
CA ARG A 367 -16.25 10.61 2.01
C ARG A 367 -15.39 11.41 2.99
N ILE A 368 -15.97 11.69 4.14
CA ILE A 368 -15.24 12.23 5.29
C ILE A 368 -15.34 11.21 6.42
N ASN A 369 -14.19 10.79 6.92
CA ASN A 369 -14.10 9.94 8.10
C ASN A 369 -13.49 10.72 9.25
N VAL A 370 -14.05 10.55 10.43
CA VAL A 370 -13.50 11.08 11.68
C VAL A 370 -13.37 9.93 12.68
N ARG A 371 -12.20 9.80 13.30
CA ARG A 371 -11.93 8.78 14.30
C ARG A 371 -11.26 9.38 15.53
N SER A 372 -11.63 8.88 16.71
CA SER A 372 -10.96 9.21 17.97
C SER A 372 -10.90 7.97 18.85
N ASN A 373 -9.67 7.53 19.13
CA ASN A 373 -9.38 6.41 20.03
C ASN A 373 -8.68 6.96 21.27
N LEU A 374 -9.27 6.77 22.44
CA LEU A 374 -8.74 7.22 23.73
C LEU A 374 -8.58 6.02 24.66
N ASP A 375 -7.43 5.94 25.28
CA ASP A 375 -7.10 4.91 26.28
C ASP A 375 -6.73 5.60 27.59
N PHE A 376 -7.55 5.44 28.63
CA PHE A 376 -7.32 5.98 29.96
C PHE A 376 -6.79 4.90 30.89
N HIS A 377 -5.61 5.10 31.43
CA HIS A 377 -5.01 4.25 32.46
C HIS A 377 -5.46 4.73 33.85
N LEU A 378 -6.60 4.22 34.32
CA LEU A 378 -7.21 4.61 35.60
C LEU A 378 -6.37 4.13 36.79
N THR A 379 -5.82 2.91 36.68
CA THR A 379 -4.90 2.33 37.65
C THR A 379 -3.82 1.54 36.91
N LYS A 380 -2.87 0.94 37.64
CA LYS A 380 -1.86 0.03 37.03
C LYS A 380 -2.47 -1.20 36.36
N THR A 381 -3.68 -1.57 36.74
CA THR A 381 -4.38 -2.80 36.26
C THR A 381 -5.69 -2.50 35.52
N THR A 382 -6.17 -1.26 35.58
CA THR A 382 -7.47 -0.88 35.00
C THR A 382 -7.28 0.12 33.87
N LYS A 383 -7.71 -0.25 32.68
CA LYS A 383 -7.71 0.57 31.48
C LYS A 383 -9.15 0.76 30.98
N PHE A 384 -9.52 2.01 30.68
CA PHE A 384 -10.77 2.36 30.02
C PHE A 384 -10.48 2.86 28.61
N SER A 385 -11.10 2.25 27.61
CA SER A 385 -10.89 2.59 26.20
C SER A 385 -12.18 3.06 25.54
N THR A 386 -12.11 4.14 24.77
CA THR A 386 -13.22 4.61 23.94
C THR A 386 -12.78 4.68 22.48
N ASN A 387 -13.66 4.25 21.59
CA ASN A 387 -13.45 4.31 20.13
C ASN A 387 -14.67 5.04 19.54
N LEU A 388 -14.47 6.24 19.05
CA LEU A 388 -15.49 7.01 18.35
C LEU A 388 -15.16 7.04 16.86
N PHE A 389 -16.16 6.85 16.04
CA PHE A 389 -16.03 6.84 14.59
C PHE A 389 -17.28 7.44 13.96
N GLY A 390 -17.07 8.29 12.95
CA GLY A 390 -18.11 8.83 12.10
C GLY A 390 -17.64 8.80 10.64
N SER A 391 -18.56 8.47 9.72
CA SER A 391 -18.35 8.50 8.28
C SER A 391 -19.56 9.13 7.62
N ASN A 392 -19.35 10.01 6.66
CA ASN A 392 -20.38 10.63 5.84
C ASN A 392 -19.95 10.68 4.39
#